data_d2235368e065fe266ce5975b27dd8683
#
_entry.id   d2235368e065fe266ce5975b27dd8683
#
_cell.length_a   1.000
_cell.length_b   1.000
_cell.length_c   1.000
_cell.angle_alpha   90.00
_cell.angle_beta   90.00
_cell.angle_gamma   90.00
#
_symmetry.space_group_name_H-M   'P 1'
#
loop_
_entity.id
_entity.type
_entity.pdbx_description
1 polymer ?
#
loop_
_entity_poly.entity_id
_entity_poly.type
_entity_poly.pdbx_seq_one_letter_code
_entity_poly.pdbx_strand_id
1 'polypeptide(L)'
;TAYRRQRQMCIRDRSSNAMIVVADDRKRVDVLGKFHLPVEVLQFEWEATRGLLSALCPGTVSIRGGERPFLTDNGGYILDCDFGESITDPKSLESEILSIAGVVEVGLFCDMCDVVILAGEGGVETIIKEGGRLG
;
A
#
# COMPACT_ATOMS: atom_id res chain seq x y z
N THR A 1 2.10 1.53 -14.48
CA THR A 1 1.72 2.43 -13.40
C THR A 1 2.35 2.02 -12.08
N ALA A 2 2.39 2.92 -11.10
CA ALA A 2 2.93 2.62 -9.78
C ALA A 2 2.19 1.47 -9.09
N TYR A 3 0.86 1.44 -9.21
CA TYR A 3 0.04 0.39 -8.61
C TYR A 3 0.33 -1.00 -9.23
N ARG A 4 0.50 -1.06 -10.54
CA ARG A 4 0.88 -2.29 -11.23
C ARG A 4 2.23 -2.82 -10.72
N ARG A 5 3.21 -1.94 -10.54
CA ARG A 5 4.53 -2.32 -10.01
C ARG A 5 4.44 -2.87 -8.58
N GLN A 6 3.66 -2.25 -7.72
CA GLN A 6 3.42 -2.74 -6.35
C GLN A 6 2.80 -4.14 -6.37
N ARG A 7 1.84 -4.36 -7.24
CA ARG A 7 1.19 -5.66 -7.37
C ARG A 7 2.16 -6.75 -7.85
N GLN A 8 3.04 -6.43 -8.80
CA GLN A 8 4.11 -7.34 -9.22
C GLN A 8 5.06 -7.66 -8.06
N MET A 9 5.36 -6.69 -7.20
CA MET A 9 6.17 -6.91 -6.01
C MET A 9 5.52 -7.91 -5.05
N CYS A 10 4.21 -7.83 -4.82
CA CYS A 10 3.47 -8.79 -3.98
C CYS A 10 3.60 -10.22 -4.51
N ILE A 11 3.41 -10.42 -5.80
CA ILE A 11 3.52 -11.74 -6.43
C ILE A 11 4.95 -12.26 -6.32
N ARG A 12 5.93 -11.44 -6.61
CA ARG A 12 7.35 -11.81 -6.51
C ARG A 12 7.76 -12.16 -5.08
N ASP A 13 7.30 -11.40 -4.10
CA ASP A 13 7.61 -11.66 -2.71
C ASP A 13 7.09 -13.01 -2.26
N ARG A 14 5.83 -13.32 -2.55
CA ARG A 14 5.20 -14.59 -2.17
C ARG A 14 5.83 -15.80 -2.86
N SER A 15 6.42 -15.60 -4.02
CA SER A 15 7.05 -16.66 -4.82
C SER A 15 8.56 -16.77 -4.59
N SER A 16 9.14 -15.93 -3.73
CA SER A 16 10.59 -15.82 -3.54
C SER A 16 10.99 -16.22 -2.11
N ASN A 17 12.23 -16.66 -1.95
CA ASN A 17 12.80 -16.97 -0.63
C ASN A 17 13.08 -15.70 0.18
N ALA A 18 13.39 -14.60 -0.49
CA ALA A 18 13.64 -13.31 0.13
C ALA A 18 13.35 -12.19 -0.87
N MET A 19 13.07 -11.00 -0.36
CA MET A 19 12.82 -9.82 -1.17
C MET A 19 13.72 -8.67 -0.74
N ILE A 20 14.46 -8.10 -1.71
CA ILE A 20 15.31 -6.93 -1.52
C ILE A 20 14.73 -5.78 -2.35
N VAL A 21 14.50 -4.64 -1.70
CA VAL A 21 14.01 -3.43 -2.38
C VAL A 21 15.10 -2.39 -2.42
N VAL A 22 15.34 -1.84 -3.60
CA VAL A 22 16.27 -0.71 -3.80
C VAL A 22 15.44 0.52 -4.11
N ALA A 23 15.65 1.59 -3.37
CA ALA A 23 14.89 2.82 -3.50
C ALA A 23 15.77 4.05 -3.32
N ASP A 24 15.27 5.19 -3.79
CA ASP A 24 15.85 6.51 -3.52
C ASP A 24 15.58 6.87 -2.04
N ASP A 25 16.56 7.45 -1.36
CA ASP A 25 16.45 7.83 0.05
C ASP A 25 15.33 8.84 0.32
N ARG A 26 14.94 9.63 -0.69
CA ARG A 26 13.82 10.58 -0.60
C ARG A 26 12.47 9.86 -0.37
N LYS A 27 12.41 8.57 -0.62
CA LYS A 27 11.22 7.76 -0.37
C LYS A 27 11.12 7.24 1.06
N ARG A 28 12.15 7.46 1.85
CA ARG A 28 12.14 7.10 3.26
C ARG A 28 11.27 8.07 4.04
N VAL A 29 10.36 7.52 4.85
CA VAL A 29 9.55 8.29 5.80
C VAL A 29 9.54 7.54 7.13
N ASP A 30 9.58 8.27 8.25
CA ASP A 30 9.55 7.67 9.58
C ASP A 30 8.15 7.18 9.93
N VAL A 31 7.13 7.91 9.49
CA VAL A 31 5.71 7.57 9.70
C VAL A 31 4.98 7.69 8.38
N LEU A 32 4.20 6.66 8.03
CA LEU A 32 3.38 6.65 6.82
C LEU A 32 2.16 7.57 6.97
N GLY A 33 1.61 8.02 5.85
CA GLY A 33 0.36 8.80 5.83
C GLY A 33 0.41 10.12 5.10
N LYS A 34 1.60 10.59 4.72
CA LYS A 34 1.76 11.85 3.97
C LYS A 34 0.96 11.89 2.67
N PHE A 35 0.79 10.74 2.04
CA PHE A 35 0.00 10.60 0.81
C PHE A 35 -1.22 9.74 1.07
N HIS A 36 -2.26 9.93 0.26
CA HIS A 36 -3.46 9.12 0.34
C HIS A 36 -3.13 7.65 0.11
N LEU A 37 -3.73 6.78 0.90
CA LEU A 37 -3.56 5.34 0.81
C LEU A 37 -4.47 4.78 -0.28
N PRO A 38 -3.93 4.17 -1.35
CA PRO A 38 -4.76 3.54 -2.37
C PRO A 38 -5.26 2.17 -1.89
N VAL A 39 -6.56 1.93 -2.10
CA VAL A 39 -7.21 0.66 -1.79
C VAL A 39 -7.91 0.16 -3.05
N GLU A 40 -7.55 -1.02 -3.53
CA GLU A 40 -8.24 -1.66 -4.64
C GLU A 40 -9.51 -2.34 -4.15
N VAL A 41 -10.61 -2.09 -4.85
CA VAL A 41 -11.92 -2.63 -4.52
C VAL A 41 -12.59 -3.24 -5.75
N LEU A 42 -13.51 -4.18 -5.52
CA LEU A 42 -14.36 -4.69 -6.59
C LEU A 42 -15.27 -3.58 -7.12
N GLN A 43 -15.60 -3.61 -8.39
CA GLN A 43 -16.56 -2.67 -8.96
C GLN A 43 -17.96 -2.87 -8.37
N PHE A 44 -18.34 -4.14 -8.16
CA PHE A 44 -19.65 -4.46 -7.60
C PHE A 44 -19.80 -3.85 -6.20
N GLU A 45 -20.83 -3.04 -6.04
CA GLU A 45 -21.17 -2.39 -4.77
C GLU A 45 -20.01 -1.58 -4.16
N TRP A 46 -19.17 -0.99 -5.01
CA TRP A 46 -18.00 -0.22 -4.55
C TRP A 46 -18.38 0.94 -3.63
N GLU A 47 -19.57 1.52 -3.80
CA GLU A 47 -20.05 2.60 -2.93
C GLU A 47 -20.30 2.12 -1.50
N ALA A 48 -20.80 0.90 -1.34
CA ALA A 48 -20.94 0.26 -0.03
C ALA A 48 -19.57 0.02 0.61
N THR A 49 -18.61 -0.47 -0.18
CA THR A 49 -17.22 -0.66 0.27
C THR A 49 -16.60 0.67 0.69
N ARG A 50 -16.83 1.72 -0.09
CA ARG A 50 -16.40 3.09 0.25
C ARG A 50 -16.96 3.53 1.61
N GLY A 51 -18.23 3.26 1.87
CA GLY A 51 -18.87 3.57 3.15
C GLY A 51 -18.18 2.89 4.32
N LEU A 52 -17.83 1.61 4.16
CA LEU A 52 -17.12 0.86 5.20
C LEU A 52 -15.70 1.39 5.41
N LEU A 53 -15.00 1.75 4.34
CA LEU A 53 -13.67 2.39 4.44
C LEU A 53 -13.75 3.76 5.12
N SER A 54 -14.79 4.53 4.84
CA SER A 54 -15.00 5.85 5.46
C SER A 54 -15.18 5.76 6.98
N ALA A 55 -15.69 4.64 7.48
CA ALA A 55 -15.81 4.42 8.92
C ALA A 55 -14.44 4.25 9.60
N LEU A 56 -13.44 3.76 8.90
CA LEU A 56 -12.07 3.62 9.41
C LEU A 56 -11.20 4.86 9.13
N CYS A 57 -11.52 5.60 8.08
CA CYS A 57 -10.70 6.69 7.57
C CYS A 57 -11.15 8.03 8.18
N PRO A 58 -10.25 8.77 8.85
CA PRO A 58 -10.60 10.08 9.43
C PRO A 58 -10.84 11.16 8.38
N GLY A 59 -10.26 11.04 7.20
CA GLY A 59 -10.41 11.99 6.12
C GLY A 59 -11.34 11.50 5.01
N THR A 60 -11.11 11.99 3.80
CA THR A 60 -11.94 11.64 2.63
C THR A 60 -11.55 10.30 2.04
N VAL A 61 -12.53 9.62 1.46
CA VAL A 61 -12.33 8.43 0.63
C VAL A 61 -12.92 8.73 -0.74
N SER A 62 -12.06 8.85 -1.74
CA SER A 62 -12.46 9.25 -3.10
C SER A 62 -12.05 8.22 -4.13
N ILE A 63 -12.91 8.03 -5.15
CA ILE A 63 -12.58 7.15 -6.26
C ILE A 63 -11.56 7.81 -7.19
N ARG A 64 -10.50 7.07 -7.53
CA ARG A 64 -9.49 7.55 -8.46
C ARG A 64 -10.06 7.67 -9.86
N GLY A 65 -9.87 8.83 -10.48
CA GLY A 65 -10.39 9.13 -11.81
C GLY A 65 -11.76 9.81 -11.82
N GLY A 66 -12.44 9.94 -10.70
CA GLY A 66 -13.72 10.66 -10.58
C GLY A 66 -14.80 10.09 -11.49
N GLU A 67 -15.26 10.89 -12.47
CA GLU A 67 -16.29 10.49 -13.42
C GLU A 67 -15.86 9.38 -14.38
N ARG A 68 -14.55 9.21 -14.58
CA ARG A 68 -13.95 8.12 -15.35
C ARG A 68 -13.05 7.30 -14.44
N PRO A 69 -13.60 6.38 -13.66
CA PRO A 69 -12.82 5.66 -12.69
C PRO A 69 -11.62 4.93 -13.31
N PHE A 70 -10.47 5.02 -12.64
CA PHE A 70 -9.30 4.25 -13.02
C PHE A 70 -9.59 2.76 -12.82
N LEU A 71 -9.27 1.96 -13.84
CA LEU A 71 -9.41 0.51 -13.76
C LEU A 71 -8.05 -0.14 -13.50
N THR A 72 -8.01 -1.03 -12.51
CA THR A 72 -6.83 -1.83 -12.25
C THR A 72 -6.67 -2.94 -13.29
N ASP A 73 -5.53 -3.61 -13.29
CA ASP A 73 -5.28 -4.76 -14.19
C ASP A 73 -6.29 -5.90 -13.95
N ASN A 74 -6.90 -5.94 -12.77
CA ASN A 74 -7.92 -6.94 -12.42
C ASN A 74 -9.35 -6.44 -12.67
N GLY A 75 -9.50 -5.25 -13.23
CA GLY A 75 -10.82 -4.65 -13.47
C GLY A 75 -11.48 -4.07 -12.23
N GLY A 76 -10.73 -3.82 -11.16
CA GLY A 76 -11.24 -3.15 -9.96
C GLY A 76 -11.08 -1.63 -10.02
N TYR A 77 -11.67 -0.94 -9.06
CA TYR A 77 -11.47 0.48 -8.83
C TYR A 77 -10.43 0.72 -7.74
N ILE A 78 -9.91 1.94 -7.68
CA ILE A 78 -9.04 2.37 -6.58
C ILE A 78 -9.73 3.49 -5.81
N LEU A 79 -9.84 3.30 -4.50
CA LEU A 79 -10.26 4.34 -3.56
C LEU A 79 -9.03 4.93 -2.88
N ASP A 80 -8.85 6.23 -3.02
CA ASP A 80 -7.77 6.96 -2.36
C ASP A 80 -8.26 7.45 -0.99
N CYS A 81 -7.67 6.93 0.07
CA CYS A 81 -8.08 7.15 1.45
C CYS A 81 -7.12 8.11 2.16
N ASP A 82 -7.67 9.16 2.74
CA ASP A 82 -6.91 10.13 3.52
C ASP A 82 -6.90 9.73 5.00
N PHE A 83 -5.80 9.15 5.46
CA PHE A 83 -5.58 8.79 6.85
C PHE A 83 -4.86 9.88 7.67
N GLY A 84 -4.80 11.11 7.13
CA GLY A 84 -4.12 12.23 7.77
C GLY A 84 -2.63 12.24 7.50
N GLU A 85 -1.88 12.92 8.37
CA GLU A 85 -0.44 13.12 8.17
C GLU A 85 0.39 11.89 8.52
N SER A 86 -0.18 10.95 9.28
CA SER A 86 0.58 9.78 9.71
C SER A 86 -0.30 8.55 9.92
N ILE A 87 0.28 7.38 9.64
CA ILE A 87 -0.27 6.06 9.96
C ILE A 87 0.67 5.45 11.00
N THR A 88 0.20 5.34 12.25
CA THR A 88 1.04 4.93 13.37
C THR A 88 1.16 3.41 13.51
N ASP A 89 0.17 2.65 13.07
CA ASP A 89 0.18 1.18 13.09
C ASP A 89 -0.24 0.64 11.73
N PRO A 90 0.67 0.64 10.73
CA PRO A 90 0.33 0.23 9.37
C PRO A 90 -0.14 -1.22 9.27
N LYS A 91 0.43 -2.12 10.05
CA LYS A 91 0.11 -3.54 10.00
C LYS A 91 -1.31 -3.83 10.49
N SER A 92 -1.71 -3.20 11.58
CA SER A 92 -3.07 -3.31 12.10
C SER A 92 -4.08 -2.71 11.12
N LEU A 93 -3.77 -1.55 10.54
CA LEU A 93 -4.60 -0.88 9.56
C LEU A 93 -4.76 -1.74 8.29
N GLU A 94 -3.68 -2.33 7.79
CA GLU A 94 -3.74 -3.26 6.65
C GLU A 94 -4.70 -4.41 6.92
N SER A 95 -4.59 -5.04 8.09
CA SER A 95 -5.47 -6.14 8.48
C SER A 95 -6.93 -5.72 8.57
N GLU A 96 -7.21 -4.56 9.14
CA GLU A 96 -8.57 -4.03 9.26
C GLU A 96 -9.18 -3.74 7.88
N ILE A 97 -8.42 -3.11 6.99
CA ILE A 97 -8.89 -2.79 5.64
C ILE A 97 -9.13 -4.07 4.84
N LEU A 98 -8.21 -5.02 4.88
CA LEU A 98 -8.34 -6.30 4.17
C LEU A 98 -9.52 -7.14 4.65
N SER A 99 -10.01 -6.91 5.87
CA SER A 99 -11.18 -7.60 6.39
C SER A 99 -12.51 -7.05 5.84
N ILE A 100 -12.50 -5.90 5.19
CA ILE A 100 -13.70 -5.27 4.63
C ILE A 100 -14.11 -6.02 3.35
N ALA A 101 -15.41 -6.39 3.27
CA ALA A 101 -15.95 -7.01 2.06
C ALA A 101 -15.83 -6.05 0.87
N GLY A 102 -15.38 -6.58 -0.26
CA GLY A 102 -15.16 -5.79 -1.48
C GLY A 102 -13.75 -5.25 -1.63
N VAL A 103 -12.94 -5.25 -0.60
CA VAL A 103 -11.53 -4.88 -0.69
C VAL A 103 -10.72 -6.05 -1.27
N VAL A 104 -9.92 -5.75 -2.29
CA VAL A 104 -9.06 -6.73 -2.97
C VAL A 104 -7.62 -6.62 -2.47
N GLU A 105 -7.10 -5.41 -2.38
CA GLU A 105 -5.73 -5.14 -1.98
C GLU A 105 -5.62 -3.74 -1.37
N VAL A 106 -4.63 -3.53 -0.54
CA VAL A 106 -4.34 -2.24 0.07
C VAL A 106 -2.89 -1.84 -0.23
N GLY A 107 -2.64 -0.55 -0.40
CA GLY A 107 -1.32 -0.01 -0.74
C GLY A 107 -0.30 -0.03 0.40
N LEU A 108 -0.57 -0.76 1.48
CA LEU A 108 0.38 -1.04 2.55
C LEU A 108 0.91 -2.45 2.37
N PHE A 109 2.22 -2.59 2.25
CA PHE A 109 2.87 -3.88 2.03
C PHE A 109 3.73 -4.23 3.23
N CYS A 110 3.07 -4.50 4.35
CA CYS A 110 3.72 -4.87 5.59
C CYS A 110 4.31 -6.28 5.50
N ASP A 111 5.51 -6.45 6.06
CA ASP A 111 6.21 -7.74 6.14
C ASP A 111 6.58 -8.39 4.79
N MET A 112 6.50 -7.67 3.68
CA MET A 112 6.86 -8.23 2.37
C MET A 112 8.34 -8.08 2.04
N CYS A 113 9.00 -7.05 2.54
CA CYS A 113 10.38 -6.73 2.21
C CYS A 113 11.32 -7.18 3.33
N ASP A 114 12.38 -7.91 2.99
CA ASP A 114 13.37 -8.37 3.97
C ASP A 114 14.55 -7.41 4.10
N VAL A 115 14.93 -6.77 3.00
CA VAL A 115 16.05 -5.82 2.96
C VAL A 115 15.66 -4.62 2.11
N VAL A 116 15.93 -3.42 2.59
CA VAL A 116 15.79 -2.18 1.82
C VAL A 116 17.16 -1.54 1.67
N ILE A 117 17.53 -1.20 0.44
CA ILE A 117 18.74 -0.47 0.12
C ILE A 117 18.32 0.93 -0.35
N LEU A 118 18.75 1.94 0.40
CA LEU A 118 18.47 3.34 0.09
C LEU A 118 19.73 3.98 -0.49
N ALA A 119 19.61 4.59 -1.65
CA ALA A 119 20.70 5.29 -2.32
C ALA A 119 20.35 6.77 -2.48
N GLY A 120 21.28 7.64 -2.13
CA GLY A 120 21.13 9.08 -2.23
C GLY A 120 22.46 9.82 -2.26
N GLU A 121 22.45 11.13 -2.21
CA GLU A 121 23.65 11.97 -2.25
C GLU A 121 24.62 11.67 -1.09
N GLY A 122 24.09 11.27 0.06
CA GLY A 122 24.89 10.89 1.24
C GLY A 122 25.47 9.48 1.20
N GLY A 123 25.23 8.70 0.16
CA GLY A 123 25.70 7.32 0.01
C GLY A 123 24.60 6.29 -0.05
N VAL A 124 24.93 5.06 0.39
CA VAL A 124 24.01 3.93 0.36
C VAL A 124 23.78 3.43 1.78
N GLU A 125 22.52 3.29 2.17
CA GLU A 125 22.11 2.73 3.45
C GLU A 125 21.38 1.41 3.21
N THR A 126 21.71 0.38 4.02
CA THR A 126 21.04 -0.92 3.97
C THR A 126 20.26 -1.12 5.27
N ILE A 127 18.95 -1.40 5.13
CA ILE A 127 18.06 -1.68 6.26
C ILE A 127 17.61 -3.13 6.15
N ILE A 128 17.89 -3.94 7.17
CA ILE A 128 17.52 -5.36 7.22
C ILE A 128 16.35 -5.49 8.20
N LYS A 129 15.28 -6.16 7.73
CA LYS A 129 14.12 -6.43 8.58
C LYS A 129 14.52 -7.43 9.68
N GLU A 130 14.24 -7.07 10.93
CA GLU A 130 14.42 -7.96 12.07
C GLU A 130 13.49 -9.18 11.92
N GLY A 131 14.07 -10.38 11.97
CA GLY A 131 13.32 -11.61 11.73
C GLY A 131 12.98 -11.87 10.26
N GLY A 132 13.54 -11.11 9.33
CA GLY A 132 13.38 -11.33 7.90
C GLY A 132 14.12 -12.58 7.41
N ARG A 133 13.82 -12.99 6.17
CA ARG A 133 14.34 -14.22 5.58
C ARG A 133 15.86 -14.23 5.37
N LEU A 134 16.48 -13.06 5.35
CA LEU A 134 17.94 -12.90 5.22
C LEU A 134 18.64 -12.51 6.53
N GLY A 135 17.87 -12.27 7.58
CA GLY A 135 18.37 -11.80 8.87
C GLY A 135 18.41 -12.84 9.96
#